data_77db4ea46dd689b47423435934e9ef6a
#
_entry.id   77db4ea46dd689b47423435934e9ef6a
#
_cell.length_a   1.000
_cell.length_b   1.000
_cell.length_c   1.000
_cell.angle_alpha   90.00
_cell.angle_beta   90.00
_cell.angle_gamma   90.00
#
_symmetry.space_group_name_H-M   'P 1'
#
loop_
_entity.id
_entity.type
_entity.pdbx_description
1 polymer ?
#
loop_
_entity_poly.entity_id
_entity_poly.type
_entity_poly.pdbx_seq_one_letter_code
_entity_poly.pdbx_strand_id
1 'polypeptide(L)'
;MKLIFYFLILLLIIIEVSAQYLFKLSYLKNNYLTNKYNNVNYYFIIGFILYSMSGFFVYKVLEYGDLGVINIIWHLLHFFSLFFVSYYFLGEKLTNKKIIGSIFGIISLFLLIGESHHY
;
A
#
# COMPACT_ATOMS: atom_id res chain seq x y z
N MET A 1 -9.55 19.34 2.42
CA MET A 1 -9.64 18.14 3.26
C MET A 1 -9.06 18.39 4.61
N LYS A 2 -9.62 17.73 5.61
CA LYS A 2 -9.15 17.90 6.97
C LYS A 2 -7.79 17.23 7.17
N LEU A 3 -6.99 17.80 8.07
CA LEU A 3 -5.68 17.26 8.40
C LEU A 3 -5.77 15.79 8.86
N ILE A 4 -6.84 15.45 9.58
CA ILE A 4 -7.02 14.09 10.09
C ILE A 4 -7.17 13.07 8.93
N PHE A 5 -7.76 13.48 7.80
CA PHE A 5 -7.85 12.61 6.64
C PHE A 5 -6.47 12.20 6.14
N TYR A 6 -5.56 13.16 5.99
CA TYR A 6 -4.21 12.86 5.51
C TYR A 6 -3.44 12.00 6.51
N PHE A 7 -3.65 12.26 7.81
CA PHE A 7 -3.03 11.45 8.84
C PHE A 7 -3.52 9.99 8.78
N LEU A 8 -4.82 9.80 8.61
CA LEU A 8 -5.40 8.45 8.51
C LEU A 8 -4.91 7.73 7.25
N ILE A 9 -4.82 8.44 6.12
CA ILE A 9 -4.29 7.86 4.88
C ILE A 9 -2.84 7.44 5.07
N LEU A 10 -2.04 8.27 5.73
CA LEU A 10 -0.63 7.94 5.99
C LEU A 10 -0.51 6.67 6.85
N LEU A 11 -1.29 6.58 7.93
CA LEU A 11 -1.29 5.39 8.78
C LEU A 11 -1.73 4.15 8.00
N LEU A 12 -2.77 4.29 7.19
CA LEU A 12 -3.28 3.19 6.37
C LEU A 12 -2.20 2.68 5.43
N ILE A 13 -1.50 3.59 4.76
CA ILE A 13 -0.45 3.22 3.82
C ILE A 13 0.71 2.52 4.54
N ILE A 14 1.14 3.05 5.68
CA ILE A 14 2.21 2.45 6.46
C ILE A 14 1.85 1.02 6.85
N ILE A 15 0.64 0.82 7.36
CA ILE A 15 0.18 -0.50 7.78
C ILE A 15 0.13 -1.47 6.61
N GLU A 16 -0.45 -1.06 5.49
CA GLU A 16 -0.61 -1.94 4.34
C GLU A 16 0.72 -2.27 3.66
N VAL A 17 1.61 -1.29 3.52
CA VAL A 17 2.92 -1.53 2.93
C VAL A 17 3.73 -2.47 3.81
N SER A 18 3.67 -2.28 5.13
CA SER A 18 4.34 -3.18 6.08
C SER A 18 3.78 -4.59 5.97
N ALA A 19 2.48 -4.73 5.86
CA ALA A 19 1.84 -6.05 5.72
C ALA A 19 2.29 -6.75 4.44
N GLN A 20 2.30 -6.03 3.32
CA GLN A 20 2.72 -6.62 2.05
C GLN A 20 4.21 -6.97 2.04
N TYR A 21 5.03 -6.14 2.67
CA TYR A 21 6.45 -6.46 2.83
C TYR A 21 6.64 -7.76 3.61
N LEU A 22 5.89 -7.93 4.69
CA LEU A 22 5.95 -9.16 5.48
C LEU A 22 5.46 -10.37 4.69
N PHE A 23 4.41 -10.20 3.88
CA PHE A 23 3.95 -11.28 2.99
C PHE A 23 5.05 -11.69 2.02
N LYS A 24 5.75 -10.71 1.44
CA LYS A 24 6.86 -11.02 0.53
C LYS A 24 7.98 -11.74 1.24
N LEU A 25 8.34 -11.28 2.45
CA LEU A 25 9.36 -11.96 3.27
C LEU A 25 8.95 -13.39 3.60
N SER A 26 7.66 -13.62 3.83
CA SER A 26 7.17 -14.96 4.09
C SER A 26 7.53 -15.92 2.96
N TYR A 27 7.29 -15.50 1.71
CA TYR A 27 7.64 -16.33 0.56
C TYR A 27 9.14 -16.51 0.40
N LEU A 28 9.90 -15.43 0.58
CA LEU A 28 11.35 -15.50 0.41
C LEU A 28 12.00 -16.40 1.46
N LYS A 29 11.55 -16.30 2.70
CA LYS A 29 12.10 -17.12 3.79
C LYS A 29 11.70 -18.58 3.67
N ASN A 30 10.47 -18.85 3.24
CA ASN A 30 10.03 -20.23 3.04
C ASN A 30 10.86 -20.93 1.96
N ASN A 31 11.23 -20.23 0.90
CA ASN A 31 12.05 -20.81 -0.15
C ASN A 31 13.41 -21.27 0.38
N TYR A 32 13.98 -20.55 1.33
CA TYR A 32 15.26 -20.92 1.93
C TYR A 32 15.14 -22.06 2.92
N LEU A 33 13.98 -22.17 3.59
CA LEU A 33 13.79 -23.20 4.61
C LEU A 33 13.33 -24.54 4.03
N THR A 34 13.14 -24.63 2.74
CA THR A 34 12.73 -25.85 2.02
C THR A 34 11.44 -26.47 2.52
N ASN A 35 10.63 -25.74 3.21
CA ASN A 35 9.36 -26.24 3.72
C ASN A 35 8.30 -26.10 2.64
N LYS A 36 8.10 -27.16 1.86
CA LYS A 36 7.23 -27.15 0.69
C LYS A 36 5.74 -27.02 1.03
N TYR A 37 5.36 -27.35 2.23
CA TYR A 37 3.95 -27.52 2.55
C TYR A 37 3.36 -26.40 3.37
N ASN A 38 4.20 -25.47 3.81
CA ASN A 38 3.72 -24.49 4.78
C ASN A 38 4.30 -23.11 4.47
N ASN A 39 3.50 -22.29 3.77
CA ASN A 39 3.81 -20.89 3.56
C ASN A 39 3.46 -20.04 4.78
N VAL A 40 2.83 -20.65 5.77
CA VAL A 40 2.40 -19.96 6.98
C VAL A 40 3.56 -19.97 7.98
N ASN A 41 4.19 -18.82 8.11
CA ASN A 41 5.21 -18.58 9.12
C ASN A 41 4.87 -17.31 9.88
N TYR A 42 5.73 -16.90 10.82
CA TYR A 42 5.37 -15.74 11.62
C TYR A 42 5.31 -14.45 10.79
N TYR A 43 6.05 -14.36 9.69
CA TYR A 43 5.93 -13.21 8.78
C TYR A 43 4.54 -13.11 8.21
N PHE A 44 3.99 -14.24 7.76
CA PHE A 44 2.62 -14.29 7.24
C PHE A 44 1.62 -13.89 8.31
N ILE A 45 1.77 -14.42 9.52
CA ILE A 45 0.80 -14.17 10.61
C ILE A 45 0.78 -12.69 10.97
N ILE A 46 1.95 -12.09 11.17
CA ILE A 46 2.03 -10.67 11.51
C ILE A 46 1.49 -9.82 10.36
N GLY A 47 1.85 -10.16 9.12
CA GLY A 47 1.34 -9.45 7.96
C GLY A 47 -0.17 -9.54 7.84
N PHE A 48 -0.74 -10.70 8.13
CA PHE A 48 -2.20 -10.88 8.09
C PHE A 48 -2.89 -10.03 9.15
N ILE A 49 -2.33 -9.98 10.35
CA ILE A 49 -2.90 -9.15 11.43
C ILE A 49 -2.86 -7.67 11.01
N LEU A 50 -1.74 -7.20 10.50
CA LEU A 50 -1.61 -5.81 10.06
C LEU A 50 -2.58 -5.50 8.93
N TYR A 51 -2.70 -6.40 7.96
CA TYR A 51 -3.61 -6.19 6.84
C TYR A 51 -5.06 -6.12 7.31
N SER A 52 -5.41 -6.95 8.28
CA SER A 52 -6.75 -6.94 8.86
C SER A 52 -7.03 -5.62 9.61
N MET A 53 -6.03 -5.08 10.30
CA MET A 53 -6.16 -3.79 10.97
C MET A 53 -6.40 -2.65 9.96
N SER A 54 -5.88 -2.77 8.76
CA SER A 54 -6.05 -1.73 7.74
C SER A 54 -7.53 -1.52 7.39
N GLY A 55 -8.35 -2.54 7.53
CA GLY A 55 -9.79 -2.42 7.25
C GLY A 55 -10.46 -1.36 8.11
N PHE A 56 -10.07 -1.24 9.36
CA PHE A 56 -10.61 -0.20 10.24
C PHE A 56 -10.26 1.20 9.71
N PHE A 57 -9.03 1.38 9.26
CA PHE A 57 -8.61 2.68 8.73
C PHE A 57 -9.27 2.99 7.39
N VAL A 58 -9.49 1.98 6.56
CA VAL A 58 -10.28 2.16 5.32
C VAL A 58 -11.67 2.67 5.64
N TYR A 59 -12.32 2.05 6.62
CA TYR A 59 -13.64 2.48 7.05
C TYR A 59 -13.64 3.94 7.49
N LYS A 60 -12.62 4.35 8.23
CA LYS A 60 -12.54 5.72 8.73
C LYS A 60 -12.27 6.74 7.64
N VAL A 61 -11.39 6.44 6.68
CA VAL A 61 -11.08 7.41 5.62
C VAL A 61 -12.23 7.60 4.65
N LEU A 62 -13.09 6.61 4.48
CA LEU A 62 -14.23 6.72 3.58
C LEU A 62 -15.28 7.74 4.06
N GLU A 63 -15.20 8.14 5.32
CA GLU A 63 -16.04 9.20 5.87
C GLU A 63 -15.81 10.55 5.18
N TYR A 64 -14.65 10.74 4.54
CA TYR A 64 -14.17 12.06 4.11
C TYR A 64 -14.39 12.35 2.62
N GLY A 65 -15.02 11.45 1.88
CA GLY A 65 -15.26 11.71 0.45
C GLY A 65 -15.92 10.54 -0.26
N ASP A 66 -15.99 10.65 -1.57
CA ASP A 66 -16.59 9.62 -2.42
C ASP A 66 -15.79 8.34 -2.38
N LEU A 67 -16.49 7.23 -2.39
CA LEU A 67 -15.88 5.90 -2.35
C LEU A 67 -14.81 5.73 -3.45
N GLY A 68 -15.15 6.08 -4.68
CA GLY A 68 -14.22 5.89 -5.79
C GLY A 68 -13.01 6.79 -5.70
N VAL A 69 -13.23 8.07 -5.40
CA VAL A 69 -12.13 9.06 -5.33
C VAL A 69 -11.17 8.71 -4.20
N ILE A 70 -11.69 8.41 -3.02
CA ILE A 70 -10.85 8.07 -1.86
C ILE A 70 -10.04 6.81 -2.15
N ASN A 71 -10.66 5.79 -2.74
CA ASN A 71 -9.96 4.54 -3.04
C ASN A 71 -8.84 4.75 -4.05
N ILE A 72 -9.06 5.55 -5.09
CA ILE A 72 -8.01 5.76 -6.09
C ILE A 72 -6.85 6.55 -5.49
N ILE A 73 -7.13 7.58 -4.70
CA ILE A 73 -6.08 8.36 -4.04
C ILE A 73 -5.23 7.46 -3.15
N TRP A 74 -5.88 6.68 -2.30
CA TRP A 74 -5.21 5.78 -1.38
C TRP A 74 -4.38 4.73 -2.12
N HIS A 75 -4.96 4.09 -3.16
CA HIS A 75 -4.26 3.05 -3.89
C HIS A 75 -3.05 3.60 -4.66
N LEU A 76 -3.16 4.80 -5.24
CA LEU A 76 -2.02 5.38 -5.94
C LEU A 76 -0.88 5.70 -4.98
N LEU A 77 -1.18 6.28 -3.83
CA LEU A 77 -0.17 6.54 -2.81
C LEU A 77 0.45 5.25 -2.31
N HIS A 78 -0.38 4.23 -2.14
CA HIS A 78 0.08 2.90 -1.74
C HIS A 78 1.04 2.31 -2.76
N PHE A 79 0.70 2.38 -4.04
CA PHE A 79 1.56 1.83 -5.10
C PHE A 79 2.91 2.53 -5.16
N PHE A 80 2.96 3.84 -5.02
CA PHE A 80 4.24 4.56 -4.98
C PHE A 80 5.07 4.11 -3.79
N SER A 81 4.45 3.93 -2.64
CA SER A 81 5.14 3.44 -1.45
C SER A 81 5.67 2.04 -1.65
N LEU A 82 4.91 1.17 -2.32
CA LEU A 82 5.35 -0.19 -2.63
C LEU A 82 6.54 -0.20 -3.59
N PHE A 83 6.56 0.68 -4.59
CA PHE A 83 7.73 0.78 -5.47
C PHE A 83 8.96 1.20 -4.69
N PHE A 84 8.80 2.14 -3.75
CA PHE A 84 9.90 2.56 -2.90
C PHE A 84 10.45 1.39 -2.08
N VAL A 85 9.58 0.63 -1.43
CA VAL A 85 9.98 -0.53 -0.62
C VAL A 85 10.60 -1.61 -1.51
N SER A 86 10.01 -1.87 -2.66
CA SER A 86 10.51 -2.86 -3.60
C SER A 86 11.92 -2.53 -4.04
N TYR A 87 12.18 -1.30 -4.40
CA TYR A 87 13.49 -0.88 -4.89
C TYR A 87 14.54 -0.86 -3.79
N TYR A 88 14.23 -0.25 -2.64
CA TYR A 88 15.23 -0.01 -1.60
C TYR A 88 15.41 -1.18 -0.65
N PHE A 89 14.34 -1.91 -0.32
CA PHE A 89 14.42 -2.98 0.69
C PHE A 89 14.51 -4.37 0.10
N LEU A 90 13.92 -4.59 -1.07
CA LEU A 90 13.92 -5.91 -1.69
C LEU A 90 14.89 -6.02 -2.87
N GLY A 91 15.46 -4.90 -3.31
CA GLY A 91 16.43 -4.90 -4.40
C GLY A 91 15.82 -5.18 -5.77
N GLU A 92 14.52 -5.00 -5.93
CA GLU A 92 13.87 -5.23 -7.21
C GLU A 92 14.20 -4.11 -8.19
N LYS A 93 14.27 -4.43 -9.48
CA LYS A 93 14.71 -3.47 -10.49
C LYS A 93 13.61 -2.48 -10.82
N LEU A 94 14.02 -1.22 -11.01
CA LEU A 94 13.13 -0.16 -11.48
C LEU A 94 13.26 -0.06 -12.99
N THR A 95 12.26 -0.57 -13.70
CA THR A 95 12.26 -0.58 -15.16
C THR A 95 11.69 0.72 -15.73
N ASN A 96 11.95 0.97 -17.03
CA ASN A 96 11.38 2.15 -17.70
C ASN A 96 9.87 2.12 -17.69
N LYS A 97 9.26 0.95 -17.82
CA LYS A 97 7.79 0.81 -17.76
C LYS A 97 7.25 1.21 -16.41
N LYS A 98 7.94 0.85 -15.33
CA LYS A 98 7.53 1.24 -13.97
C LYS A 98 7.61 2.76 -13.80
N ILE A 99 8.66 3.38 -14.33
CA ILE A 99 8.81 4.82 -14.25
C ILE A 99 7.70 5.54 -15.02
N ILE A 100 7.44 5.11 -16.26
CA ILE A 100 6.41 5.71 -17.09
C ILE A 100 5.03 5.56 -16.44
N GLY A 101 4.72 4.36 -15.95
CA GLY A 101 3.46 4.12 -15.26
C GLY A 101 3.30 4.98 -14.02
N SER A 102 4.39 5.17 -13.28
CA SER A 102 4.38 6.03 -12.09
C SER A 102 4.11 7.49 -12.44
N ILE A 103 4.65 7.97 -13.56
CA ILE A 103 4.40 9.34 -14.02
C ILE A 103 2.91 9.54 -14.32
N PHE A 104 2.29 8.60 -15.04
CA PHE A 104 0.85 8.68 -15.30
C PHE A 104 0.04 8.60 -14.01
N GLY A 105 0.49 7.79 -13.06
CA GLY A 105 -0.16 7.70 -11.75
C GLY A 105 -0.10 9.02 -10.98
N ILE A 106 1.02 9.73 -11.04
CA ILE A 106 1.16 11.04 -10.40
C ILE A 106 0.19 12.05 -11.00
N ILE A 107 0.07 12.06 -12.32
CA ILE A 107 -0.86 12.96 -13.02
C ILE A 107 -2.29 12.65 -12.56
N SER A 108 -2.67 11.38 -12.52
CA SER A 108 -4.00 10.96 -12.06
C SER A 108 -4.24 11.40 -10.62
N LEU A 109 -3.25 11.26 -9.76
CA LEU A 109 -3.37 11.61 -8.35
C LEU A 109 -3.66 13.10 -8.17
N PHE A 110 -2.94 13.96 -8.90
CA PHE A 110 -3.17 15.41 -8.81
C PHE A 110 -4.58 15.80 -9.27
N LEU A 111 -5.06 15.17 -10.34
CA LEU A 111 -6.42 15.44 -10.83
C LEU A 111 -7.46 15.03 -9.78
N LEU A 112 -7.27 13.89 -9.14
CA LEU A 112 -8.24 13.39 -8.15
C LEU A 112 -8.19 14.17 -6.85
N ILE A 113 -7.03 14.61 -6.41
CA ILE A 113 -6.93 15.46 -5.23
C ILE A 113 -7.67 16.78 -5.46
N GLY A 114 -7.54 17.36 -6.66
CA GLY A 114 -8.31 18.55 -7.00
C GLY A 114 -9.81 18.33 -6.87
N GLU A 115 -10.30 17.19 -7.35
CA GLU A 115 -11.71 16.84 -7.25
C GLU A 115 -12.15 16.64 -5.80
N SER A 116 -11.29 16.05 -4.97
CA SER A 116 -11.65 15.76 -3.59
C SER A 116 -11.78 17.00 -2.72
N HIS A 117 -11.28 18.15 -3.16
CA HIS A 117 -11.42 19.40 -2.42
C HIS A 117 -12.85 19.91 -2.37
N HIS A 118 -13.78 19.31 -3.09
CA HIS A 118 -15.18 19.69 -3.07
C HIS A 118 -15.96 19.12 -1.89
N TYR A 119 -15.31 18.35 -1.03
CA TYR A 119 -15.96 17.72 0.15
C TYR A 119 -15.55 18.33 1.47
#